data_841adc6d95897a8247db179eeb865023
#
_entry.id   841adc6d95897a8247db179eeb865023
#
_cell.length_a   1.000
_cell.length_b   1.000
_cell.length_c   1.000
_cell.angle_alpha   90.00
_cell.angle_beta   90.00
_cell.angle_gamma   90.00
#
_symmetry.space_group_name_H-M   'P 1'
#
loop_
_entity.id
_entity.type
_entity.pdbx_description
1 polymer ?
#
loop_
_entity_poly.entity_id
_entity_poly.type
_entity_poly.pdbx_seq_one_letter_code
_entity_poly.pdbx_strand_id
1 'polypeptide(L)'
;MPMSNYPRNLLVAFLVLAIVACQSVPKPEPQALPEPVVEAISEPVEVIDVDQKNYEAALVALKAGEILFAIELLQQVRISAPELEHVFTNLGLAYFKQKNYDNAELAFQQAIDSNPNDAIAYNHLGIIKRLQGEFDSARQTYQKAIQIDNRYASTYLNLGILYDIYLQDLEKALQQYKKYQALTSDESNSVGKWIVDIQRQLKTVKTSTQG
;
A
#
# COMPACT_ATOMS: atom_id res chain seq x y z
N MET A 1 23.96 0.11 -68.88
CA MET A 1 24.25 -0.44 -70.19
C MET A 1 24.76 -1.84 -70.07
N PRO A 2 24.43 -2.81 -70.96
CA PRO A 2 23.24 -2.97 -71.78
C PRO A 2 22.47 -4.25 -71.40
N MET A 3 21.18 -4.36 -71.53
CA MET A 3 20.35 -4.74 -72.68
C MET A 3 20.56 -6.17 -73.22
N SER A 4 19.36 -6.80 -73.41
CA SER A 4 19.05 -7.75 -74.48
C SER A 4 19.24 -9.22 -74.13
N ASN A 5 18.35 -10.19 -74.35
CA ASN A 5 17.35 -10.33 -75.41
C ASN A 5 16.34 -11.43 -75.08
N TYR A 6 15.11 -11.24 -75.49
CA TYR A 6 14.16 -12.33 -75.79
C TYR A 6 14.54 -13.04 -77.11
N PRO A 7 14.05 -14.28 -77.28
CA PRO A 7 13.26 -14.47 -78.46
C PRO A 7 11.91 -15.18 -78.29
N ARG A 8 10.99 -14.70 -79.03
CA ARG A 8 9.69 -15.23 -79.47
C ARG A 8 9.86 -16.37 -80.48
N ASN A 9 8.92 -17.29 -80.43
CA ASN A 9 8.34 -18.08 -81.50
C ASN A 9 7.87 -19.42 -80.92
N LEU A 10 6.81 -20.10 -81.29
CA LEU A 10 5.92 -20.07 -82.46
C LEU A 10 4.66 -20.89 -82.11
N LEU A 11 3.55 -20.49 -82.61
CA LEU A 11 2.29 -21.18 -82.69
C LEU A 11 2.43 -22.59 -83.35
N VAL A 12 1.73 -23.59 -82.80
CA VAL A 12 1.07 -24.65 -83.59
C VAL A 12 -0.25 -25.01 -82.99
N ALA A 13 -1.29 -24.80 -83.71
CA ALA A 13 -2.67 -25.19 -83.43
C ALA A 13 -2.85 -26.69 -83.75
N PHE A 14 -3.46 -27.41 -82.85
CA PHE A 14 -4.16 -28.66 -83.21
C PHE A 14 -5.58 -28.64 -82.64
N LEU A 15 -6.48 -28.54 -83.56
CA LEU A 15 -7.92 -28.70 -83.38
C LEU A 15 -8.22 -30.17 -83.32
N VAL A 16 -8.66 -30.73 -82.20
CA VAL A 16 -9.26 -32.07 -82.19
C VAL A 16 -10.64 -31.94 -81.55
N LEU A 17 -11.65 -32.11 -82.37
CA LEU A 17 -13.02 -32.29 -81.94
C LEU A 17 -13.14 -33.68 -81.23
N ALA A 18 -13.57 -33.72 -80.00
CA ALA A 18 -14.07 -34.96 -79.41
C ALA A 18 -15.37 -34.67 -78.68
N ILE A 19 -16.40 -35.25 -79.16
CA ILE A 19 -17.76 -35.32 -78.60
C ILE A 19 -17.68 -36.11 -77.30
N VAL A 20 -18.11 -35.55 -76.25
CA VAL A 20 -18.16 -36.25 -74.95
C VAL A 20 -19.48 -36.08 -74.24
N ALA A 21 -19.99 -37.24 -73.95
CA ALA A 21 -21.19 -37.48 -73.15
C ALA A 21 -21.22 -36.72 -71.80
N CYS A 22 -22.39 -36.18 -71.54
CA CYS A 22 -22.72 -35.70 -70.17
C CYS A 22 -22.63 -36.84 -69.17
N GLN A 23 -21.55 -36.87 -68.40
CA GLN A 23 -21.55 -37.59 -67.14
C GLN A 23 -21.77 -36.54 -66.02
N SER A 24 -22.90 -36.70 -65.32
CA SER A 24 -23.23 -35.92 -64.15
C SER A 24 -22.21 -36.24 -63.04
N VAL A 25 -21.36 -35.30 -62.76
CA VAL A 25 -20.47 -35.37 -61.60
C VAL A 25 -21.34 -35.30 -60.31
N PRO A 26 -21.24 -36.25 -59.41
CA PRO A 26 -21.95 -36.19 -58.14
C PRO A 26 -21.42 -34.97 -57.38
N LYS A 27 -22.36 -34.14 -56.88
CA LYS A 27 -22.08 -33.00 -56.05
C LYS A 27 -21.37 -33.49 -54.77
N PRO A 28 -20.20 -32.98 -54.41
CA PRO A 28 -19.56 -33.36 -53.17
C PRO A 28 -20.48 -33.01 -52.01
N GLU A 29 -20.73 -34.01 -51.19
CA GLU A 29 -21.44 -33.87 -49.91
C GLU A 29 -20.66 -32.86 -49.04
N PRO A 30 -21.33 -31.93 -48.37
CA PRO A 30 -20.62 -30.98 -47.47
C PRO A 30 -19.93 -31.81 -46.40
N GLN A 31 -18.60 -31.87 -46.43
CA GLN A 31 -17.84 -32.35 -45.30
C GLN A 31 -18.12 -31.39 -44.13
N ALA A 32 -18.78 -31.94 -43.08
CA ALA A 32 -18.90 -31.23 -41.84
C ALA A 32 -17.49 -30.84 -41.36
N LEU A 33 -17.28 -29.55 -41.20
CA LEU A 33 -16.07 -29.03 -40.58
C LEU A 33 -15.95 -29.73 -39.21
N PRO A 34 -14.77 -30.23 -38.84
CA PRO A 34 -14.59 -30.76 -37.50
C PRO A 34 -14.98 -29.66 -36.52
N GLU A 35 -15.87 -29.98 -35.58
CA GLU A 35 -16.21 -29.13 -34.49
C GLU A 35 -14.88 -28.70 -33.78
N PRO A 36 -14.72 -27.41 -33.44
CA PRO A 36 -13.54 -27.03 -32.70
C PRO A 36 -13.52 -27.87 -31.41
N VAL A 37 -12.48 -28.68 -31.26
CA VAL A 37 -12.19 -29.35 -30.01
C VAL A 37 -11.83 -28.20 -29.02
N VAL A 38 -12.83 -27.73 -28.33
CA VAL A 38 -12.62 -26.91 -27.12
C VAL A 38 -12.11 -27.92 -26.09
N GLU A 39 -10.78 -28.13 -26.09
CA GLU A 39 -10.17 -28.72 -24.92
C GLU A 39 -10.58 -27.80 -23.74
N ALA A 40 -11.49 -28.31 -22.94
CA ALA A 40 -11.83 -27.71 -21.69
C ALA A 40 -10.53 -27.67 -20.87
N ILE A 41 -9.92 -26.48 -20.81
CA ILE A 41 -8.88 -26.17 -19.83
C ILE A 41 -9.60 -26.25 -18.48
N SER A 42 -9.68 -27.47 -17.93
CA SER A 42 -10.39 -27.77 -16.69
C SER A 42 -9.47 -27.69 -15.47
N GLU A 43 -8.34 -27.04 -15.58
CA GLU A 43 -7.63 -26.62 -14.38
C GLU A 43 -8.15 -25.23 -14.00
N PRO A 44 -8.63 -25.06 -12.75
CA PRO A 44 -8.93 -23.72 -12.27
C PRO A 44 -7.63 -22.95 -12.39
N VAL A 45 -7.58 -22.00 -13.33
CA VAL A 45 -6.56 -20.95 -13.30
C VAL A 45 -6.73 -20.32 -11.93
N GLU A 46 -5.80 -20.60 -11.03
CA GLU A 46 -5.67 -19.88 -9.77
C GLU A 46 -5.59 -18.40 -10.18
N VAL A 47 -6.68 -17.68 -9.99
CA VAL A 47 -6.69 -16.23 -10.23
C VAL A 47 -5.71 -15.68 -9.20
N ILE A 48 -4.47 -15.52 -9.62
CA ILE A 48 -3.44 -14.95 -8.80
C ILE A 48 -3.89 -13.51 -8.59
N ASP A 49 -4.33 -13.21 -7.39
CA ASP A 49 -4.62 -11.85 -6.98
C ASP A 49 -3.30 -11.07 -6.99
N VAL A 50 -3.05 -10.42 -8.11
CA VAL A 50 -1.82 -9.64 -8.34
C VAL A 50 -1.72 -8.51 -7.33
N ASP A 51 -2.86 -7.94 -6.93
CA ASP A 51 -2.90 -6.85 -5.98
C ASP A 51 -2.53 -7.32 -4.57
N GLN A 52 -3.05 -8.48 -4.17
CA GLN A 52 -2.65 -9.10 -2.90
C GLN A 52 -1.15 -9.40 -2.87
N LYS A 53 -0.57 -9.94 -3.95
CA LYS A 53 0.87 -10.20 -4.04
C LYS A 53 1.70 -8.92 -4.01
N ASN A 54 1.29 -7.90 -4.73
CA ASN A 54 1.95 -6.61 -4.72
C ASN A 54 1.89 -5.97 -3.33
N TYR A 55 0.75 -6.11 -2.64
CA TYR A 55 0.61 -5.65 -1.27
C TYR A 55 1.55 -6.38 -0.30
N GLU A 56 1.61 -7.70 -0.36
CA GLU A 56 2.53 -8.51 0.45
C GLU A 56 4.00 -8.16 0.16
N ALA A 57 4.36 -8.02 -1.11
CA ALA A 57 5.70 -7.58 -1.52
C ALA A 57 6.04 -6.19 -0.96
N ALA A 58 5.08 -5.26 -0.95
CA ALA A 58 5.26 -3.95 -0.36
C ALA A 58 5.52 -4.01 1.14
N LEU A 59 4.82 -4.89 1.88
CA LEU A 59 5.05 -5.09 3.31
C LEU A 59 6.45 -5.68 3.58
N VAL A 60 6.91 -6.58 2.73
CA VAL A 60 8.29 -7.12 2.80
C VAL A 60 9.31 -6.01 2.55
N ALA A 61 9.11 -5.20 1.51
CA ALA A 61 9.97 -4.07 1.19
C ALA A 61 10.03 -3.02 2.33
N LEU A 62 8.89 -2.71 2.97
CA LEU A 62 8.85 -1.84 4.14
C LEU A 62 9.68 -2.37 5.31
N LYS A 63 9.64 -3.68 5.55
CA LYS A 63 10.45 -4.33 6.60
C LYS A 63 11.94 -4.34 6.24
N ALA A 64 12.27 -4.53 4.96
CA ALA A 64 13.64 -4.49 4.45
C ALA A 64 14.23 -3.06 4.40
N GLY A 65 13.41 -2.02 4.54
CA GLY A 65 13.83 -0.63 4.41
C GLY A 65 13.88 -0.13 2.96
N GLU A 66 13.37 -0.89 2.02
CA GLU A 66 13.28 -0.55 0.59
C GLU A 66 12.08 0.38 0.33
N ILE A 67 12.16 1.58 0.93
CA ILE A 67 10.99 2.46 1.07
C ILE A 67 10.43 2.92 -0.28
N LEU A 68 11.29 3.24 -1.26
CA LEU A 68 10.83 3.69 -2.59
C LEU A 68 10.09 2.58 -3.33
N PHE A 69 10.60 1.35 -3.27
CA PHE A 69 9.94 0.20 -3.90
C PHE A 69 8.61 -0.12 -3.22
N ALA A 70 8.56 -0.05 -1.88
CA ALA A 70 7.31 -0.20 -1.16
C ALA A 70 6.25 0.86 -1.55
N ILE A 71 6.66 2.13 -1.71
CA ILE A 71 5.77 3.20 -2.16
C ILE A 71 5.22 2.90 -3.56
N GLU A 72 6.06 2.47 -4.49
CA GLU A 72 5.64 2.13 -5.86
C GLU A 72 4.56 1.04 -5.85
N LEU A 73 4.80 -0.07 -5.16
CA LEU A 73 3.85 -1.16 -5.05
C LEU A 73 2.54 -0.73 -4.37
N LEU A 74 2.62 0.00 -3.26
CA LEU A 74 1.43 0.49 -2.55
C LEU A 74 0.62 1.50 -3.37
N GLN A 75 1.26 2.31 -4.20
CA GLN A 75 0.56 3.20 -5.12
C GLN A 75 -0.20 2.43 -6.20
N GLN A 76 0.36 1.34 -6.72
CA GLN A 76 -0.33 0.47 -7.67
C GLN A 76 -1.55 -0.17 -7.00
N VAL A 77 -1.35 -0.80 -5.85
CA VAL A 77 -2.45 -1.45 -5.09
C VAL A 77 -3.54 -0.45 -4.70
N ARG A 78 -3.19 0.77 -4.30
CA ARG A 78 -4.16 1.82 -3.98
C ARG A 78 -5.10 2.17 -5.14
N ILE A 79 -4.62 2.01 -6.38
CA ILE A 79 -5.40 2.32 -7.59
C ILE A 79 -6.28 1.13 -7.98
N SER A 80 -5.74 -0.09 -7.92
CA SER A 80 -6.41 -1.29 -8.40
C SER A 80 -7.30 -1.96 -7.34
N ALA A 81 -6.90 -1.91 -6.07
CA ALA A 81 -7.59 -2.55 -4.95
C ALA A 81 -7.58 -1.67 -3.68
N PRO A 82 -8.20 -0.48 -3.73
CA PRO A 82 -8.20 0.45 -2.60
C PRO A 82 -8.93 -0.08 -1.35
N GLU A 83 -9.73 -1.12 -1.50
CA GLU A 83 -10.45 -1.81 -0.43
C GLU A 83 -9.57 -2.75 0.39
N LEU A 84 -8.36 -3.07 -0.05
CA LEU A 84 -7.44 -3.88 0.74
C LEU A 84 -7.11 -3.16 2.05
N GLU A 85 -7.27 -3.90 3.14
CA GLU A 85 -7.11 -3.35 4.48
C GLU A 85 -5.70 -2.77 4.69
N HIS A 86 -5.64 -1.59 5.26
CA HIS A 86 -4.40 -0.88 5.60
C HIS A 86 -3.51 -0.43 4.41
N VAL A 87 -3.98 -0.46 3.17
CA VAL A 87 -3.19 0.06 2.02
C VAL A 87 -2.77 1.50 2.26
N PHE A 88 -3.73 2.36 2.61
CA PHE A 88 -3.45 3.78 2.86
C PHE A 88 -2.59 4.00 4.11
N THR A 89 -2.80 3.21 5.17
CA THR A 89 -1.97 3.27 6.39
C THR A 89 -0.52 2.94 6.07
N ASN A 90 -0.28 1.85 5.33
CA ASN A 90 1.06 1.43 4.96
C ASN A 90 1.73 2.41 3.98
N LEU A 91 0.96 3.01 3.07
CA LEU A 91 1.45 4.08 2.20
C LEU A 91 1.85 5.32 3.01
N GLY A 92 1.04 5.71 3.99
CA GLY A 92 1.35 6.77 4.94
C GLY A 92 2.63 6.48 5.73
N LEU A 93 2.80 5.26 6.23
CA LEU A 93 4.01 4.82 6.93
C LEU A 93 5.24 4.87 6.03
N ALA A 94 5.11 4.47 4.75
CA ALA A 94 6.19 4.52 3.78
C ALA A 94 6.64 5.97 3.51
N TYR A 95 5.70 6.88 3.25
CA TYR A 95 6.00 8.31 3.09
C TYR A 95 6.57 8.93 4.37
N PHE A 96 6.05 8.55 5.54
CA PHE A 96 6.58 9.02 6.82
C PHE A 96 8.05 8.60 7.02
N LYS A 97 8.40 7.35 6.70
CA LYS A 97 9.79 6.86 6.73
C LYS A 97 10.68 7.60 5.74
N GLN A 98 10.15 7.99 4.58
CA GLN A 98 10.82 8.85 3.59
C GLN A 98 10.95 10.31 4.06
N LYS A 99 10.31 10.70 5.16
CA LYS A 99 10.17 12.09 5.65
C LYS A 99 9.37 13.00 4.71
N ASN A 100 8.59 12.42 3.82
CA ASN A 100 7.64 13.13 2.97
C ASN A 100 6.32 13.29 3.75
N TYR A 101 6.31 14.26 4.68
CA TYR A 101 5.21 14.41 5.63
C TYR A 101 3.91 14.85 4.97
N ASP A 102 3.97 15.61 3.89
CA ASP A 102 2.78 16.06 3.17
C ASP A 102 2.02 14.87 2.55
N ASN A 103 2.73 14.00 1.84
CA ASN A 103 2.13 12.79 1.28
C ASN A 103 1.73 11.77 2.36
N ALA A 104 2.49 11.71 3.47
CA ALA A 104 2.13 10.87 4.60
C ALA A 104 0.82 11.34 5.25
N GLU A 105 0.63 12.65 5.45
CA GLU A 105 -0.60 13.23 5.99
C GLU A 105 -1.81 12.89 5.12
N LEU A 106 -1.69 13.09 3.79
CA LEU A 106 -2.74 12.74 2.84
C LEU A 106 -3.10 11.24 2.89
N ALA A 107 -2.10 10.37 2.94
CA ALA A 107 -2.33 8.93 2.99
C ALA A 107 -2.98 8.50 4.32
N PHE A 108 -2.56 9.05 5.46
CA PHE A 108 -3.20 8.77 6.75
C PHE A 108 -4.61 9.32 6.83
N GLN A 109 -4.90 10.48 6.21
CA GLN A 109 -6.26 10.96 6.11
C GLN A 109 -7.13 10.02 5.28
N GLN A 110 -6.65 9.54 4.14
CA GLN A 110 -7.36 8.53 3.34
C GLN A 110 -7.57 7.22 4.11
N ALA A 111 -6.60 6.81 4.93
CA ALA A 111 -6.76 5.65 5.82
C ALA A 111 -7.91 5.86 6.82
N ILE A 112 -7.99 7.03 7.44
CA ILE A 112 -9.05 7.40 8.39
C ILE A 112 -10.41 7.49 7.70
N ASP A 113 -10.48 8.03 6.49
CA ASP A 113 -11.71 8.15 5.71
C ASP A 113 -12.24 6.75 5.32
N SER A 114 -11.33 5.81 5.00
CA SER A 114 -11.66 4.42 4.69
C SER A 114 -11.99 3.59 5.94
N ASN A 115 -11.23 3.78 7.01
CA ASN A 115 -11.43 3.11 8.30
C ASN A 115 -11.28 4.10 9.46
N PRO A 116 -12.39 4.68 9.95
CA PRO A 116 -12.37 5.61 11.09
C PRO A 116 -11.86 5.03 12.42
N ASN A 117 -11.60 3.73 12.47
CA ASN A 117 -11.05 3.04 13.63
C ASN A 117 -9.56 2.67 13.45
N ASP A 118 -8.83 3.30 12.55
CA ASP A 118 -7.40 3.11 12.37
C ASP A 118 -6.58 3.92 13.39
N ALA A 119 -6.30 3.33 14.54
CA ALA A 119 -5.50 3.96 15.60
C ALA A 119 -4.07 4.28 15.15
N ILE A 120 -3.51 3.50 14.20
CA ILE A 120 -2.15 3.70 13.68
C ILE A 120 -2.11 4.97 12.84
N ALA A 121 -3.09 5.17 11.97
CA ALA A 121 -3.20 6.36 11.14
C ALA A 121 -3.36 7.62 12.01
N TYR A 122 -4.26 7.59 13.00
CA TYR A 122 -4.42 8.71 13.95
C TYR A 122 -3.12 9.00 14.71
N ASN A 123 -2.43 7.98 15.20
CA ASN A 123 -1.16 8.20 15.92
C ASN A 123 -0.11 8.89 15.04
N HIS A 124 0.06 8.46 13.80
CA HIS A 124 1.05 9.05 12.89
C HIS A 124 0.63 10.45 12.41
N LEU A 125 -0.67 10.66 12.17
CA LEU A 125 -1.19 12.00 11.90
C LEU A 125 -0.90 12.94 13.07
N GLY A 126 -1.07 12.49 14.31
CA GLY A 126 -0.69 13.24 15.50
C GLY A 126 0.80 13.61 15.56
N ILE A 127 1.68 12.70 15.11
CA ILE A 127 3.12 13.00 15.01
C ILE A 127 3.36 14.11 13.97
N ILE A 128 2.72 14.03 12.81
CA ILE A 128 2.85 15.05 11.76
C ILE A 128 2.36 16.39 12.26
N LYS A 129 1.18 16.45 12.88
CA LYS A 129 0.64 17.68 13.48
C LYS A 129 1.60 18.30 14.52
N ARG A 130 2.21 17.47 15.34
CA ARG A 130 3.22 17.93 16.31
C ARG A 130 4.47 18.50 15.60
N LEU A 131 4.93 17.87 14.51
CA LEU A 131 6.07 18.38 13.72
C LEU A 131 5.75 19.72 13.02
N GLN A 132 4.49 19.93 12.67
CA GLN A 132 3.98 21.19 12.09
C GLN A 132 3.77 22.29 13.15
N GLY A 133 3.91 21.97 14.45
CA GLY A 133 3.65 22.91 15.55
C GLY A 133 2.17 23.04 15.95
N GLU A 134 1.31 22.22 15.37
CA GLU A 134 -0.13 22.17 15.64
C GLU A 134 -0.43 21.34 16.90
N PHE A 135 0.05 21.80 18.07
CA PHE A 135 0.08 20.99 19.29
C PHE A 135 -1.31 20.62 19.82
N ASP A 136 -2.29 21.50 19.69
CA ASP A 136 -3.67 21.18 20.10
C ASP A 136 -4.33 20.14 19.17
N SER A 137 -4.11 20.26 17.86
CA SER A 137 -4.55 19.26 16.88
C SER A 137 -3.86 17.92 17.14
N ALA A 138 -2.55 17.91 17.38
CA ALA A 138 -1.79 16.72 17.71
C ALA A 138 -2.35 16.01 18.97
N ARG A 139 -2.63 16.78 20.03
CA ARG A 139 -3.22 16.26 21.27
C ARG A 139 -4.56 15.57 21.00
N GLN A 140 -5.47 16.23 20.30
CA GLN A 140 -6.80 15.68 19.97
C GLN A 140 -6.67 14.41 19.13
N THR A 141 -5.77 14.41 18.16
CA THR A 141 -5.51 13.27 17.28
C THR A 141 -4.96 12.06 18.04
N TYR A 142 -3.99 12.25 18.96
CA TYR A 142 -3.52 11.18 19.83
C TYR A 142 -4.62 10.67 20.77
N GLN A 143 -5.43 11.57 21.35
CA GLN A 143 -6.55 11.16 22.20
C GLN A 143 -7.56 10.31 21.43
N LYS A 144 -7.82 10.63 20.14
CA LYS A 144 -8.66 9.81 19.29
C LYS A 144 -8.05 8.43 19.04
N ALA A 145 -6.76 8.33 18.79
CA ALA A 145 -6.06 7.04 18.66
C ALA A 145 -6.21 6.19 19.92
N ILE A 146 -6.07 6.79 21.12
CA ILE A 146 -6.25 6.10 22.41
C ILE A 146 -7.70 5.64 22.63
N GLN A 147 -8.68 6.41 22.19
CA GLN A 147 -10.10 6.01 22.26
C GLN A 147 -10.40 4.78 21.40
N ILE A 148 -9.71 4.67 20.24
CA ILE A 148 -9.86 3.56 19.30
C ILE A 148 -9.13 2.32 19.83
N ASP A 149 -7.86 2.48 20.19
CA ASP A 149 -7.05 1.40 20.77
C ASP A 149 -6.29 1.89 22.00
N ASN A 150 -6.84 1.59 23.18
CA ASN A 150 -6.24 1.95 24.45
C ASN A 150 -5.04 1.07 24.87
N ARG A 151 -4.67 0.10 24.03
CA ARG A 151 -3.49 -0.77 24.20
C ARG A 151 -2.35 -0.40 23.24
N TYR A 152 -2.57 0.51 22.31
CA TYR A 152 -1.53 0.95 21.38
C TYR A 152 -0.53 1.87 22.12
N ALA A 153 0.49 1.25 22.69
CA ALA A 153 1.46 1.89 23.58
C ALA A 153 2.15 3.12 22.95
N SER A 154 2.50 3.06 21.67
CA SER A 154 3.18 4.16 20.96
C SER A 154 2.45 5.50 21.07
N THR A 155 1.11 5.49 21.12
CA THR A 155 0.33 6.72 21.24
C THR A 155 0.52 7.39 22.60
N TYR A 156 0.59 6.61 23.67
CA TYR A 156 0.89 7.15 25.00
C TYR A 156 2.29 7.76 25.08
N LEU A 157 3.28 7.12 24.46
CA LEU A 157 4.62 7.67 24.36
C LEU A 157 4.62 9.03 23.63
N ASN A 158 3.98 9.09 22.46
CA ASN A 158 3.93 10.31 21.65
C ASN A 158 3.15 11.45 22.33
N LEU A 159 2.05 11.12 23.00
CA LEU A 159 1.28 12.10 23.79
C LEU A 159 2.06 12.55 25.04
N GLY A 160 2.81 11.65 25.66
CA GLY A 160 3.72 11.99 26.75
C GLY A 160 4.79 12.98 26.30
N ILE A 161 5.45 12.72 25.17
CA ILE A 161 6.42 13.64 24.56
C ILE A 161 5.79 15.01 24.23
N LEU A 162 4.55 15.02 23.72
CA LEU A 162 3.85 16.27 23.44
C LEU A 162 3.64 17.09 24.73
N TYR A 163 3.17 16.46 25.81
CA TYR A 163 2.98 17.16 27.09
C TYR A 163 4.29 17.61 27.73
N ASP A 164 5.32 16.77 27.69
CA ASP A 164 6.61 17.04 28.31
C ASP A 164 7.35 18.19 27.63
N ILE A 165 7.56 18.08 26.33
CA ILE A 165 8.48 18.95 25.59
C ILE A 165 7.79 20.20 25.05
N TYR A 166 6.56 20.07 24.55
CA TYR A 166 5.90 21.14 23.81
C TYR A 166 4.86 21.90 24.62
N LEU A 167 4.12 21.20 25.48
CA LEU A 167 3.07 21.81 26.31
C LEU A 167 3.53 22.07 27.74
N GLN A 168 4.67 21.54 28.15
CA GLN A 168 5.28 21.68 29.48
C GLN A 168 4.32 21.32 30.65
N ASP A 169 3.41 20.35 30.39
CA ASP A 169 2.50 19.80 31.38
C ASP A 169 3.09 18.48 31.91
N LEU A 170 4.02 18.62 32.87
CA LEU A 170 4.76 17.47 33.42
C LEU A 170 3.86 16.44 34.10
N GLU A 171 2.73 16.87 34.68
CA GLU A 171 1.82 15.94 35.34
C GLU A 171 1.12 15.04 34.34
N LYS A 172 0.64 15.60 33.22
CA LYS A 172 0.07 14.80 32.12
C LYS A 172 1.13 13.97 31.42
N ALA A 173 2.32 14.52 31.18
CA ALA A 173 3.44 13.74 30.63
C ALA A 173 3.71 12.48 31.45
N LEU A 174 3.83 12.64 32.76
CA LEU A 174 4.06 11.53 33.71
C LEU A 174 2.96 10.46 33.61
N GLN A 175 1.69 10.88 33.49
CA GLN A 175 0.58 9.94 33.34
C GLN A 175 0.71 9.11 32.06
N GLN A 176 1.04 9.77 30.93
CA GLN A 176 1.16 9.08 29.66
C GLN A 176 2.36 8.13 29.61
N TYR A 177 3.52 8.55 30.12
CA TYR A 177 4.71 7.70 30.19
C TYR A 177 4.49 6.46 31.07
N LYS A 178 3.79 6.59 32.21
CA LYS A 178 3.41 5.45 33.04
C LYS A 178 2.47 4.48 32.32
N LYS A 179 1.53 4.99 31.50
CA LYS A 179 0.66 4.14 30.67
C LYS A 179 1.45 3.39 29.63
N TYR A 180 2.38 4.08 28.92
CA TYR A 180 3.30 3.43 27.99
C TYR A 180 4.07 2.30 28.69
N GLN A 181 4.69 2.59 29.83
CA GLN A 181 5.48 1.61 30.59
C GLN A 181 4.65 0.39 31.05
N ALA A 182 3.39 0.61 31.41
CA ALA A 182 2.49 -0.47 31.81
C ALA A 182 2.06 -1.37 30.63
N LEU A 183 2.14 -0.88 29.39
CA LEU A 183 1.75 -1.61 28.17
C LEU A 183 2.95 -2.27 27.47
N THR A 184 4.16 -1.94 27.85
CA THR A 184 5.38 -2.41 27.20
C THR A 184 6.33 -3.04 28.21
N SER A 185 7.12 -4.00 27.74
CA SER A 185 8.32 -4.48 28.44
C SER A 185 9.53 -3.66 27.97
N ASP A 186 9.54 -2.33 28.21
CA ASP A 186 10.65 -1.46 27.77
C ASP A 186 11.96 -1.84 28.48
N GLU A 187 12.70 -2.75 27.86
CA GLU A 187 14.00 -3.21 28.36
C GLU A 187 15.07 -2.10 28.31
N SER A 188 14.90 -1.08 27.44
CA SER A 188 15.83 0.05 27.34
C SER A 188 15.78 0.94 28.58
N ASN A 189 14.69 0.87 29.34
CA ASN A 189 14.42 1.70 30.52
C ASN A 189 14.56 3.23 30.30
N SER A 190 14.48 3.65 29.04
CA SER A 190 14.63 5.08 28.68
C SER A 190 13.48 5.90 29.23
N VAL A 191 12.24 5.44 29.03
CA VAL A 191 11.04 6.11 29.54
C VAL A 191 10.99 6.05 31.09
N GLY A 192 11.48 4.98 31.67
CA GLY A 192 11.65 4.89 33.14
C GLY A 192 12.51 6.02 33.70
N LYS A 193 13.61 6.39 33.03
CA LYS A 193 14.45 7.53 33.43
C LYS A 193 13.69 8.86 33.30
N TRP A 194 12.94 9.08 32.25
CA TRP A 194 12.11 10.29 32.08
C TRP A 194 11.07 10.40 33.19
N ILE A 195 10.41 9.29 33.56
CA ILE A 195 9.47 9.23 34.69
C ILE A 195 10.13 9.70 36.00
N VAL A 196 11.33 9.18 36.31
CA VAL A 196 12.07 9.55 37.51
C VAL A 196 12.45 11.04 37.52
N ASP A 197 12.91 11.56 36.37
CA ASP A 197 13.30 12.95 36.24
C ASP A 197 12.10 13.90 36.38
N ILE A 198 10.98 13.59 35.76
CA ILE A 198 9.74 14.39 35.89
C ILE A 198 9.25 14.36 37.35
N GLN A 199 9.27 13.20 38.03
CA GLN A 199 8.87 13.09 39.42
C GLN A 199 9.74 13.96 40.35
N ARG A 200 11.05 14.04 40.07
CA ARG A 200 11.98 14.91 40.81
C ARG A 200 11.62 16.38 40.59
N GLN A 201 11.40 16.80 39.33
CA GLN A 201 11.01 18.18 38.99
C GLN A 201 9.71 18.58 39.71
N LEU A 202 8.66 17.74 39.63
CA LEU A 202 7.37 17.99 40.26
C LEU A 202 7.49 18.10 41.79
N LYS A 203 8.39 17.32 42.44
CA LYS A 203 8.65 17.41 43.88
C LYS A 203 9.30 18.77 44.22
N THR A 204 10.27 19.20 43.46
CA THR A 204 10.98 20.48 43.67
C THR A 204 10.01 21.66 43.57
N VAL A 205 9.15 21.67 42.53
CA VAL A 205 8.14 22.73 42.38
C VAL A 205 7.19 22.79 43.58
N LYS A 206 6.71 21.65 44.09
CA LYS A 206 5.81 21.61 45.28
C LYS A 206 6.48 22.15 46.52
N THR A 207 7.75 21.87 46.74
CA THR A 207 8.48 22.37 47.93
C THR A 207 8.74 23.88 47.83
N SER A 208 9.00 24.43 46.65
CA SER A 208 9.21 25.86 46.48
C SER A 208 7.94 26.72 46.55
N THR A 209 6.75 26.12 46.40
CA THR A 209 5.47 26.84 46.52
C THR A 209 4.88 26.81 47.94
N GLN A 210 5.46 26.03 48.88
CA GLN A 210 5.00 25.87 50.26
C GLN A 210 5.90 26.58 51.26
N GLY A 211 7.01 27.18 50.85
CA GLY A 211 7.94 27.97 51.65
C GLY A 211 7.84 29.47 51.31
#